data_30ed77b85297595b566bfeef7c2a0532
#
_entry.id   30ed77b85297595b566bfeef7c2a0532
#
_cell.length_a   1.000
_cell.length_b   1.000
_cell.length_c   1.000
_cell.angle_alpha   90.00
_cell.angle_beta   90.00
_cell.angle_gamma   90.00
#
_symmetry.space_group_name_H-M   'P 1'
#
loop_
_entity.id
_entity.type
_entity.pdbx_description
1 polymer ?
#
loop_
_entity_poly.entity_id
_entity_poly.type
_entity_poly.pdbx_seq_one_letter_code
_entity_poly.pdbx_strand_id
1 'polypeptide(L)'
;MLVAQAKRSSEQFTGTVIGDEALERVERTVNHRLRNIILIGMPGSGKSAVAAALGKALGREVVEADELISQRAGMSIPEIFARSGEETFRKLETEVLAEQGKRSGIILSTGGGCVTQAENYPLLHQNGTIFRLTRDLAKLPTEGRPISQTTDLAQLCARREPLYRRFADVTVSNDGALEVTVQTIKEALL
;
A
#
# COMPACT_ATOMS: atom_id res chain seq x y z
N MET A 1 -19.32 10.78 10.10
CA MET A 1 -19.92 10.84 11.46
C MET A 1 -19.12 11.73 12.40
N LEU A 2 -17.83 11.51 12.63
CA LEU A 2 -16.98 12.33 13.51
C LEU A 2 -16.92 13.83 13.12
N VAL A 3 -16.77 14.15 11.83
CA VAL A 3 -16.68 15.54 11.35
C VAL A 3 -18.01 16.26 11.55
N ALA A 4 -19.14 15.59 11.35
CA ALA A 4 -20.46 16.18 11.61
C ALA A 4 -20.72 16.43 13.11
N GLN A 5 -20.21 15.58 13.99
CA GLN A 5 -20.23 15.82 15.44
C GLN A 5 -19.36 17.00 15.83
N ALA A 6 -18.15 17.08 15.28
CA ALA A 6 -17.25 18.19 15.53
C ALA A 6 -17.84 19.53 15.05
N LYS A 7 -18.50 19.53 13.87
CA LYS A 7 -19.24 20.70 13.37
C LYS A 7 -20.26 21.18 14.40
N ARG A 8 -21.18 20.30 14.84
CA ARG A 8 -22.25 20.68 15.81
C ARG A 8 -21.68 21.21 17.12
N SER A 9 -20.64 20.54 17.65
CA SER A 9 -20.00 21.00 18.88
C SER A 9 -19.35 22.37 18.70
N SER A 10 -18.64 22.59 17.59
CA SER A 10 -18.01 23.87 17.30
C SER A 10 -19.05 24.99 17.14
N GLU A 11 -20.13 24.76 16.41
CA GLU A 11 -21.22 25.73 16.23
C GLU A 11 -21.88 26.09 17.57
N GLN A 12 -22.07 25.11 18.46
CA GLN A 12 -22.61 25.36 19.82
C GLN A 12 -21.66 26.21 20.69
N PHE A 13 -20.34 25.96 20.60
CA PHE A 13 -19.37 26.72 21.40
C PHE A 13 -19.07 28.12 20.86
N THR A 14 -19.05 28.25 19.53
CA THR A 14 -18.64 29.53 18.91
C THR A 14 -19.81 30.41 18.51
N GLY A 15 -21.02 29.88 18.46
CA GLY A 15 -22.21 30.57 17.91
C GLY A 15 -22.13 30.84 16.42
N THR A 16 -21.12 30.27 15.73
CA THR A 16 -20.86 30.51 14.30
C THR A 16 -21.33 29.31 13.50
N VAL A 17 -22.13 29.53 12.45
CA VAL A 17 -22.56 28.47 11.53
C VAL A 17 -21.41 28.11 10.60
N ILE A 18 -21.04 26.83 10.55
CA ILE A 18 -20.01 26.30 9.66
C ILE A 18 -20.70 25.83 8.36
N GLY A 19 -20.37 26.49 7.26
CA GLY A 19 -20.92 26.13 5.94
C GLY A 19 -20.46 24.73 5.46
N ASP A 20 -21.25 24.12 4.62
CA ASP A 20 -20.98 22.76 4.10
C ASP A 20 -19.67 22.68 3.31
N GLU A 21 -19.31 23.75 2.57
CA GLU A 21 -18.00 23.82 1.88
C GLU A 21 -16.81 23.75 2.84
N ALA A 22 -16.91 24.37 4.01
CA ALA A 22 -15.87 24.29 5.03
C ALA A 22 -15.78 22.87 5.60
N LEU A 23 -16.91 22.23 5.80
CA LEU A 23 -16.99 20.85 6.27
C LEU A 23 -16.34 19.88 5.26
N GLU A 24 -16.71 19.97 4.00
CA GLU A 24 -16.13 19.15 2.92
C GLU A 24 -14.62 19.34 2.79
N ARG A 25 -14.15 20.58 2.98
CA ARG A 25 -12.70 20.87 2.97
C ARG A 25 -11.98 20.21 4.12
N VAL A 26 -12.56 20.24 5.32
CA VAL A 26 -12.02 19.55 6.48
C VAL A 26 -12.03 18.04 6.27
N GLU A 27 -13.13 17.46 5.79
CA GLU A 27 -13.23 16.04 5.48
C GLU A 27 -12.21 15.58 4.46
N ARG A 28 -12.07 16.31 3.36
CA ARG A 28 -11.02 16.03 2.35
C ARG A 28 -9.62 16.09 2.97
N THR A 29 -9.32 17.12 3.75
CA THR A 29 -8.01 17.29 4.40
C THR A 29 -7.72 16.16 5.39
N VAL A 30 -8.70 15.77 6.21
CA VAL A 30 -8.58 14.69 7.18
C VAL A 30 -8.38 13.35 6.45
N ASN A 31 -9.24 13.05 5.47
CA ASN A 31 -9.11 11.84 4.66
C ASN A 31 -7.76 11.76 3.96
N HIS A 32 -7.34 12.86 3.33
CA HIS A 32 -6.04 12.92 2.67
C HIS A 32 -4.88 12.66 3.63
N ARG A 33 -4.93 13.15 4.87
CA ARG A 33 -3.83 12.99 5.85
C ARG A 33 -3.84 11.65 6.56
N LEU A 34 -5.02 11.10 6.84
CA LEU A 34 -5.16 9.91 7.68
C LEU A 34 -5.21 8.61 6.88
N ARG A 35 -5.67 8.63 5.63
CA ARG A 35 -5.67 7.40 4.81
C ARG A 35 -4.25 6.96 4.48
N ASN A 36 -4.02 5.67 4.61
CA ASN A 36 -2.77 5.05 4.20
C ASN A 36 -2.65 5.00 2.68
N ILE A 37 -1.44 5.08 2.18
CA ILE A 37 -1.11 4.80 0.79
C ILE A 37 -0.53 3.40 0.74
N ILE A 38 -1.26 2.48 0.13
CA ILE A 38 -0.84 1.08 0.04
C ILE A 38 -0.32 0.80 -1.37
N LEU A 39 0.92 0.36 -1.48
CA LEU A 39 1.53 0.03 -2.77
C LEU A 39 1.56 -1.47 -2.97
N ILE A 40 0.86 -1.95 -3.99
CA ILE A 40 0.87 -3.34 -4.44
C ILE A 40 1.43 -3.43 -5.87
N GLY A 41 1.83 -4.61 -6.28
CA GLY A 41 2.34 -4.87 -7.64
C GLY A 41 3.38 -5.97 -7.67
N MET A 42 3.75 -6.38 -8.88
CA MET A 42 4.73 -7.44 -9.11
C MET A 42 6.05 -7.18 -8.37
N PRO A 43 6.77 -8.23 -7.98
CA PRO A 43 8.15 -8.08 -7.55
C PRO A 43 8.95 -7.30 -8.60
N GLY A 44 9.66 -6.24 -8.19
CA GLY A 44 10.42 -5.39 -9.12
C GLY A 44 9.65 -4.26 -9.78
N SER A 45 8.36 -4.10 -9.52
CA SER A 45 7.59 -2.96 -10.05
C SER A 45 8.00 -1.58 -9.49
N GLY A 46 8.94 -1.53 -8.54
CA GLY A 46 9.47 -0.28 -7.98
C GLY A 46 8.75 0.26 -6.75
N LYS A 47 7.96 -0.58 -6.05
CA LYS A 47 7.18 -0.15 -4.87
C LYS A 47 8.02 0.57 -3.82
N SER A 48 9.15 0.01 -3.41
CA SER A 48 10.01 0.62 -2.39
C SER A 48 10.59 1.97 -2.84
N ALA A 49 11.00 2.10 -4.10
CA ALA A 49 11.48 3.37 -4.64
C ALA A 49 10.38 4.45 -4.66
N VAL A 50 9.17 4.07 -5.10
CA VAL A 50 7.99 4.94 -5.12
C VAL A 50 7.58 5.29 -3.68
N ALA A 51 7.58 4.32 -2.74
CA ALA A 51 7.28 4.55 -1.33
C ALA A 51 8.23 5.57 -0.70
N ALA A 52 9.54 5.40 -0.91
CA ALA A 52 10.55 6.33 -0.39
C ALA A 52 10.37 7.76 -0.95
N ALA A 53 10.13 7.88 -2.26
CA ALA A 53 9.91 9.17 -2.91
C ALA A 53 8.62 9.85 -2.43
N LEU A 54 7.52 9.11 -2.28
CA LEU A 54 6.27 9.59 -1.70
C LEU A 54 6.45 10.00 -0.22
N GLY A 55 7.18 9.20 0.56
CA GLY A 55 7.49 9.50 1.96
C GLY A 55 8.16 10.84 2.11
N LYS A 56 9.19 11.09 1.29
CA LYS A 56 9.88 12.39 1.24
C LYS A 56 8.97 13.52 0.79
N ALA A 57 8.15 13.30 -0.25
CA ALA A 57 7.29 14.34 -0.84
C ALA A 57 6.10 14.72 0.05
N LEU A 58 5.56 13.78 0.84
CA LEU A 58 4.37 13.95 1.67
C LEU A 58 4.68 14.11 3.17
N GLY A 59 5.94 13.91 3.58
CA GLY A 59 6.33 13.91 5.00
C GLY A 59 5.70 12.75 5.77
N ARG A 60 5.50 11.59 5.13
CA ARG A 60 4.86 10.42 5.73
C ARG A 60 5.87 9.31 6.02
N GLU A 61 5.62 8.57 7.09
CA GLU A 61 6.37 7.37 7.39
C GLU A 61 6.20 6.32 6.29
N VAL A 62 7.30 5.71 5.88
CA VAL A 62 7.32 4.59 4.94
C VAL A 62 7.52 3.30 5.71
N VAL A 63 6.71 2.31 5.43
CA VAL A 63 6.75 0.98 6.03
C VAL A 63 6.94 -0.06 4.93
N GLU A 64 8.02 -0.83 5.01
CA GLU A 64 8.29 -1.99 4.14
C GLU A 64 7.81 -3.26 4.84
N ALA A 65 6.75 -3.88 4.32
CA ALA A 65 6.17 -5.08 4.91
C ALA A 65 7.18 -6.24 4.97
N ASP A 66 7.97 -6.42 3.92
CA ASP A 66 8.98 -7.48 3.82
C ASP A 66 10.08 -7.33 4.90
N GLU A 67 10.45 -6.11 5.28
CA GLU A 67 11.39 -5.84 6.37
C GLU A 67 10.78 -6.20 7.73
N LEU A 68 9.53 -5.81 7.98
CA LEU A 68 8.84 -6.16 9.23
C LEU A 68 8.65 -7.66 9.39
N ILE A 69 8.35 -8.39 8.31
CA ILE A 69 8.25 -9.84 8.32
C ILE A 69 9.59 -10.45 8.70
N SER A 70 10.69 -10.00 8.07
CA SER A 70 12.04 -10.48 8.36
C SER A 70 12.46 -10.20 9.82
N GLN A 71 12.17 -9.01 10.33
CA GLN A 71 12.43 -8.63 11.72
C GLN A 71 11.64 -9.50 12.70
N ARG A 72 10.35 -9.73 12.44
CA ARG A 72 9.48 -10.57 13.27
C ARG A 72 9.93 -12.04 13.30
N ALA A 73 10.35 -12.56 12.15
CA ALA A 73 10.83 -13.92 12.02
C ALA A 73 12.25 -14.13 12.56
N GLY A 74 13.03 -13.05 12.75
CA GLY A 74 14.45 -13.11 13.11
C GLY A 74 15.33 -13.73 12.03
N MET A 75 14.85 -13.78 10.78
CA MET A 75 15.55 -14.37 9.63
C MET A 75 15.09 -13.73 8.32
N SER A 76 15.88 -13.89 7.27
CA SER A 76 15.55 -13.39 5.93
C SER A 76 14.36 -14.13 5.30
N ILE A 77 13.66 -13.46 4.36
CA ILE A 77 12.52 -14.07 3.65
C ILE A 77 12.92 -15.38 2.95
N PRO A 78 14.07 -15.49 2.24
CA PRO A 78 14.51 -16.79 1.68
C PRO A 78 14.67 -17.89 2.73
N GLU A 79 15.16 -17.55 3.93
CA GLU A 79 15.28 -18.52 5.02
C GLU A 79 13.92 -18.96 5.56
N ILE A 80 12.93 -18.03 5.65
CA ILE A 80 11.56 -18.39 6.04
C ILE A 80 11.00 -19.42 5.04
N PHE A 81 11.14 -19.16 3.73
CA PHE A 81 10.68 -20.09 2.70
C PHE A 81 11.39 -21.45 2.78
N ALA A 82 12.71 -21.47 2.98
CA ALA A 82 13.50 -22.69 3.05
C ALA A 82 13.19 -23.53 4.30
N ARG A 83 13.00 -22.90 5.46
CA ARG A 83 12.82 -23.59 6.74
C ARG A 83 11.35 -23.89 7.09
N SER A 84 10.45 -22.97 6.75
CA SER A 84 9.07 -22.99 7.24
C SER A 84 8.02 -22.99 6.13
N GLY A 85 8.44 -22.87 4.87
CA GLY A 85 7.57 -22.90 3.69
C GLY A 85 6.77 -21.63 3.44
N GLU A 86 6.10 -21.60 2.29
CA GLU A 86 5.32 -20.44 1.86
C GLU A 86 4.12 -20.17 2.77
N GLU A 87 3.45 -21.21 3.29
CA GLU A 87 2.28 -21.04 4.15
C GLU A 87 2.61 -20.22 5.42
N THR A 88 3.74 -20.53 6.06
CA THR A 88 4.20 -19.78 7.26
C THR A 88 4.51 -18.34 6.91
N PHE A 89 5.18 -18.12 5.77
CA PHE A 89 5.45 -16.76 5.29
C PHE A 89 4.14 -15.98 5.08
N ARG A 90 3.12 -16.58 4.45
CA ARG A 90 1.84 -15.92 4.21
C ARG A 90 1.08 -15.58 5.50
N LYS A 91 1.15 -16.43 6.51
CA LYS A 91 0.59 -16.12 7.84
C LYS A 91 1.26 -14.90 8.46
N LEU A 92 2.60 -14.85 8.46
CA LEU A 92 3.35 -13.69 8.96
C LEU A 92 3.07 -12.42 8.14
N GLU A 93 2.98 -12.54 6.82
CA GLU A 93 2.60 -11.44 5.92
C GLU A 93 1.22 -10.87 6.32
N THR A 94 0.21 -11.72 6.46
CA THR A 94 -1.15 -11.31 6.86
C THR A 94 -1.17 -10.65 8.23
N GLU A 95 -0.44 -11.17 9.22
CA GLU A 95 -0.34 -10.57 10.56
C GLU A 95 0.27 -9.17 10.51
N VAL A 96 1.38 -9.00 9.77
CA VAL A 96 2.02 -7.68 9.59
C VAL A 96 1.07 -6.71 8.89
N LEU A 97 0.40 -7.15 7.83
CA LEU A 97 -0.56 -6.31 7.11
C LEU A 97 -1.75 -5.91 7.98
N ALA A 98 -2.24 -6.82 8.83
CA ALA A 98 -3.33 -6.54 9.79
C ALA A 98 -2.94 -5.46 10.82
N GLU A 99 -1.70 -5.48 11.29
CA GLU A 99 -1.21 -4.45 12.21
C GLU A 99 -1.00 -3.11 11.52
N GLN A 100 -0.32 -3.12 10.37
CA GLN A 100 -0.01 -1.88 9.67
C GLN A 100 -1.26 -1.23 9.04
N GLY A 101 -2.23 -2.02 8.57
CA GLY A 101 -3.50 -1.52 8.04
C GLY A 101 -4.35 -0.73 9.04
N LYS A 102 -4.16 -0.94 10.35
CA LYS A 102 -4.82 -0.17 11.42
C LYS A 102 -4.21 1.20 11.67
N ARG A 103 -2.97 1.42 11.21
CA ARG A 103 -2.29 2.70 11.35
C ARG A 103 -2.91 3.74 10.42
N SER A 104 -2.58 4.99 10.63
CA SER A 104 -3.09 6.11 9.82
C SER A 104 -1.94 6.94 9.27
N GLY A 105 -2.08 7.37 8.02
CA GLY A 105 -1.18 8.32 7.39
C GLY A 105 0.17 7.74 6.96
N ILE A 106 0.33 6.43 6.94
CA ILE A 106 1.55 5.75 6.48
C ILE A 106 1.53 5.48 4.97
N ILE A 107 2.70 5.20 4.44
CA ILE A 107 2.89 4.60 3.11
C ILE A 107 3.38 3.17 3.34
N LEU A 108 2.58 2.19 2.94
CA LEU A 108 2.88 0.77 3.11
C LEU A 108 3.27 0.16 1.77
N SER A 109 4.53 -0.26 1.66
CA SER A 109 5.03 -1.05 0.53
C SER A 109 4.89 -2.53 0.86
N THR A 110 4.07 -3.26 0.09
CA THR A 110 3.77 -4.66 0.35
C THR A 110 4.66 -5.62 -0.44
N GLY A 111 4.74 -6.88 0.02
CA GLY A 111 5.28 -7.97 -0.77
C GLY A 111 4.46 -8.21 -2.07
N GLY A 112 5.14 -8.66 -3.15
CA GLY A 112 4.46 -8.91 -4.42
C GLY A 112 3.45 -10.05 -4.40
N GLY A 113 3.38 -10.82 -3.32
CA GLY A 113 2.45 -11.94 -3.15
C GLY A 113 1.27 -11.65 -2.23
N CYS A 114 1.20 -10.48 -1.62
CA CYS A 114 0.16 -10.14 -0.64
C CYS A 114 -1.28 -10.32 -1.16
N VAL A 115 -1.49 -10.19 -2.47
CA VAL A 115 -2.79 -10.34 -3.14
C VAL A 115 -3.23 -11.80 -3.30
N THR A 116 -2.36 -12.78 -3.02
CA THR A 116 -2.71 -14.21 -3.09
C THR A 116 -3.59 -14.66 -1.92
N GLN A 117 -3.60 -13.90 -0.83
CA GLN A 117 -4.46 -14.12 0.32
C GLN A 117 -5.61 -13.11 0.27
N ALA A 118 -6.83 -13.59 -0.04
CA ALA A 118 -8.00 -12.71 -0.19
C ALA A 118 -8.33 -11.92 1.10
N GLU A 119 -7.98 -12.48 2.25
CA GLU A 119 -8.16 -11.86 3.58
C GLU A 119 -7.31 -10.60 3.78
N ASN A 120 -6.24 -10.42 3.01
CA ASN A 120 -5.43 -9.21 3.06
C ASN A 120 -6.15 -7.98 2.50
N TYR A 121 -7.12 -8.16 1.60
CA TYR A 121 -7.84 -7.04 1.00
C TYR A 121 -8.54 -6.16 2.05
N PRO A 122 -9.45 -6.67 2.89
CA PRO A 122 -10.11 -5.84 3.91
C PRO A 122 -9.13 -5.24 4.92
N LEU A 123 -8.02 -5.92 5.23
CA LEU A 123 -7.00 -5.42 6.14
C LEU A 123 -6.28 -4.18 5.59
N LEU A 124 -6.02 -4.15 4.31
CA LEU A 124 -5.38 -3.02 3.62
C LEU A 124 -6.37 -1.90 3.30
N HIS A 125 -7.58 -2.26 2.86
CA HIS A 125 -8.58 -1.31 2.38
C HIS A 125 -9.32 -0.57 3.49
N GLN A 126 -9.38 -1.11 4.73
CA GLN A 126 -10.13 -0.52 5.86
C GLN A 126 -9.77 0.95 6.14
N ASN A 127 -8.51 1.32 5.96
CA ASN A 127 -8.01 2.69 6.19
C ASN A 127 -6.97 3.11 5.13
N GLY A 128 -6.99 2.49 3.96
CA GLY A 128 -6.02 2.74 2.91
C GLY A 128 -6.65 2.93 1.53
N THR A 129 -5.92 3.59 0.66
CA THR A 129 -6.14 3.57 -0.79
C THR A 129 -5.05 2.70 -1.40
N ILE A 130 -5.46 1.69 -2.16
CA ILE A 130 -4.56 0.68 -2.71
C ILE A 130 -4.17 1.07 -4.13
N PHE A 131 -2.90 1.44 -4.29
CA PHE A 131 -2.28 1.77 -5.57
C PHE A 131 -1.54 0.56 -6.12
N ARG A 132 -1.94 0.10 -7.27
CA ARG A 132 -1.21 -0.92 -8.01
C ARG A 132 -0.17 -0.27 -8.91
N LEU A 133 1.09 -0.64 -8.72
CA LEU A 133 2.17 -0.26 -9.64
C LEU A 133 2.34 -1.34 -10.71
N THR A 134 2.22 -0.93 -11.98
CA THR A 134 2.56 -1.76 -13.13
C THR A 134 3.92 -1.38 -13.68
N ARG A 135 4.62 -2.36 -14.23
CA ARG A 135 5.89 -2.16 -14.95
C ARG A 135 5.99 -3.18 -16.05
N ASP A 136 6.56 -2.78 -17.18
CA ASP A 136 6.85 -3.66 -18.30
C ASP A 136 7.64 -4.88 -17.80
N LEU A 137 7.22 -6.08 -18.20
CA LEU A 137 7.86 -7.35 -17.82
C LEU A 137 9.34 -7.37 -18.19
N ALA A 138 9.70 -6.78 -19.33
CA ALA A 138 11.08 -6.68 -19.79
C ALA A 138 11.98 -5.82 -18.87
N LYS A 139 11.39 -4.96 -18.05
CA LYS A 139 12.08 -4.07 -17.10
C LYS A 139 12.10 -4.62 -15.68
N LEU A 140 11.45 -5.76 -15.42
CA LEU A 140 11.42 -6.35 -14.08
C LEU A 140 12.72 -7.10 -13.78
N PRO A 141 13.43 -6.80 -12.68
CA PRO A 141 14.63 -7.52 -12.28
C PRO A 141 14.27 -8.94 -11.84
N THR A 142 15.06 -9.90 -12.29
CA THR A 142 14.91 -11.34 -12.00
C THR A 142 15.76 -11.81 -10.83
N GLU A 143 16.80 -11.06 -10.45
CA GLU A 143 17.76 -11.46 -9.42
C GLU A 143 17.24 -11.25 -7.97
N GLY A 144 17.66 -12.12 -7.05
CA GLY A 144 17.49 -11.94 -5.60
C GLY A 144 16.10 -12.28 -5.01
N ARG A 145 15.21 -13.02 -5.75
CA ARG A 145 13.84 -13.30 -5.29
C ARG A 145 13.47 -14.77 -5.39
N PRO A 146 13.14 -15.46 -4.27
CA PRO A 146 12.95 -16.92 -4.24
C PRO A 146 11.93 -17.46 -5.26
N ILE A 147 10.78 -16.78 -5.39
CA ILE A 147 9.68 -17.27 -6.27
C ILE A 147 9.92 -16.89 -7.73
N SER A 148 10.54 -15.72 -8.01
CA SER A 148 10.80 -15.30 -9.39
C SER A 148 11.95 -16.06 -10.06
N GLN A 149 12.81 -16.74 -9.29
CA GLN A 149 13.90 -17.55 -9.82
C GLN A 149 13.44 -18.95 -10.29
N THR A 150 12.37 -19.46 -9.71
CA THR A 150 11.87 -20.82 -9.98
C THR A 150 10.65 -20.85 -10.91
N THR A 151 9.99 -19.72 -11.13
CA THR A 151 8.77 -19.61 -11.92
C THR A 151 8.98 -18.64 -13.08
N ASP A 152 8.51 -19.00 -14.27
CA ASP A 152 8.43 -18.06 -15.39
C ASP A 152 7.67 -16.80 -14.96
N LEU A 153 8.35 -15.66 -15.06
CA LEU A 153 7.84 -14.34 -14.63
C LEU A 153 6.53 -13.98 -15.36
N ALA A 154 6.40 -14.37 -16.61
CA ALA A 154 5.18 -14.16 -17.41
C ALA A 154 4.01 -14.98 -16.85
N GLN A 155 4.24 -16.24 -16.47
CA GLN A 155 3.21 -17.08 -15.85
C GLN A 155 2.82 -16.54 -14.46
N LEU A 156 3.80 -16.08 -13.67
CA LEU A 156 3.54 -15.49 -12.37
C LEU A 156 2.69 -14.22 -12.52
N CYS A 157 3.03 -13.37 -13.49
CA CYS A 157 2.26 -12.17 -13.82
C CYS A 157 0.84 -12.54 -14.25
N ALA A 158 0.66 -13.46 -15.18
CA ALA A 158 -0.65 -13.88 -15.67
C ALA A 158 -1.56 -14.40 -14.53
N ARG A 159 -1.01 -15.21 -13.61
CA ARG A 159 -1.76 -15.71 -12.45
C ARG A 159 -2.15 -14.63 -11.46
N ARG A 160 -1.29 -13.63 -11.24
CA ARG A 160 -1.53 -12.57 -10.24
C ARG A 160 -2.28 -11.36 -10.80
N GLU A 161 -2.33 -11.20 -12.11
CA GLU A 161 -2.98 -10.06 -12.77
C GLU A 161 -4.44 -9.85 -12.31
N PRO A 162 -5.33 -10.88 -12.32
CA PRO A 162 -6.69 -10.73 -11.85
C PRO A 162 -6.78 -10.39 -10.35
N LEU A 163 -5.83 -10.88 -9.54
CA LEU A 163 -5.78 -10.59 -8.09
C LEU A 163 -5.38 -9.14 -7.84
N TYR A 164 -4.37 -8.63 -8.54
CA TYR A 164 -4.01 -7.22 -8.43
C TYR A 164 -5.14 -6.30 -8.83
N ARG A 165 -5.87 -6.60 -9.93
CA ARG A 165 -7.03 -5.82 -10.37
C ARG A 165 -8.13 -5.79 -9.31
N ARG A 166 -8.35 -6.91 -8.62
CA ARG A 166 -9.36 -7.01 -7.57
C ARG A 166 -9.01 -6.19 -6.33
N PHE A 167 -7.72 -6.06 -6.01
CA PHE A 167 -7.24 -5.34 -4.83
C PHE A 167 -7.09 -3.83 -5.08
N ALA A 168 -6.81 -3.42 -6.32
CA ALA A 168 -6.44 -2.05 -6.63
C ALA A 168 -7.63 -1.10 -6.70
N ASP A 169 -7.55 0.02 -5.99
CA ASP A 169 -8.42 1.17 -6.18
C ASP A 169 -7.95 1.99 -7.39
N VAL A 170 -6.63 2.13 -7.54
CA VAL A 170 -5.99 2.89 -8.63
C VAL A 170 -4.82 2.10 -9.21
N THR A 171 -4.70 2.08 -10.54
CA THR A 171 -3.54 1.49 -11.23
C THR A 171 -2.67 2.59 -11.83
N VAL A 172 -1.37 2.54 -11.53
CA VAL A 172 -0.38 3.53 -11.98
C VAL A 172 0.77 2.83 -12.68
N SER A 173 1.14 3.30 -13.87
CA SER A 173 2.35 2.82 -14.56
C SER A 173 3.61 3.41 -13.90
N ASN A 174 4.62 2.57 -13.74
CA ASN A 174 5.96 2.92 -13.27
C ASN A 174 7.03 2.56 -14.31
N ASP A 175 6.70 2.79 -15.58
CA ASP A 175 7.61 2.54 -16.71
C ASP A 175 8.52 3.73 -17.04
N GLY A 176 8.09 4.92 -16.63
CA GLY A 176 8.74 6.20 -16.88
C GLY A 176 9.60 6.69 -15.69
N ALA A 177 9.75 8.01 -15.61
CA ALA A 177 10.46 8.65 -14.51
C ALA A 177 9.68 8.50 -13.19
N LEU A 178 10.40 8.29 -12.09
CA LEU A 178 9.86 8.10 -10.76
C LEU A 178 8.96 9.27 -10.33
N GLU A 179 9.36 10.48 -10.68
CA GLU A 179 8.66 11.73 -10.36
C GLU A 179 7.24 11.76 -10.95
N VAL A 180 7.09 11.22 -12.18
CA VAL A 180 5.78 11.12 -12.85
C VAL A 180 4.86 10.18 -12.10
N THR A 181 5.38 9.01 -11.71
CA THR A 181 4.62 8.03 -10.92
C THR A 181 4.18 8.62 -9.57
N VAL A 182 5.10 9.31 -8.88
CA VAL A 182 4.81 9.98 -7.60
C VAL A 182 3.74 11.07 -7.78
N GLN A 183 3.85 11.88 -8.84
CA GLN A 183 2.88 12.94 -9.11
C GLN A 183 1.50 12.38 -9.42
N THR A 184 1.41 11.33 -10.24
CA THR A 184 0.14 10.63 -10.55
C THR A 184 -0.53 10.09 -9.29
N ILE A 185 0.23 9.50 -8.36
CA ILE A 185 -0.32 9.02 -7.08
C ILE A 185 -0.83 10.19 -6.24
N LYS A 186 -0.08 11.29 -6.16
CA LYS A 186 -0.51 12.49 -5.41
C LYS A 186 -1.80 13.08 -5.94
N GLU A 187 -1.96 13.15 -7.26
CA GLU A 187 -3.18 13.64 -7.91
C GLU A 187 -4.39 12.75 -7.64
N ALA A 188 -4.18 11.43 -7.62
CA ALA A 188 -5.24 10.47 -7.32
C ALA A 188 -5.67 10.45 -5.83
N LEU A 189 -4.93 11.11 -4.95
CA LEU A 189 -5.28 11.26 -3.53
C LEU A 189 -6.17 12.49 -3.25
N LEU A 190 -6.26 13.42 -4.21
CA LEU A 190 -7.05 14.66 -4.11
C LEU A 190 -8.53 14.41 -4.44
#